data_72519eb97b9f389d51f853fa9f724d93
#
_entry.id   72519eb97b9f389d51f853fa9f724d93
#
_cell.length_a   1.000
_cell.length_b   1.000
_cell.length_c   1.000
_cell.angle_alpha   90.00
_cell.angle_beta   90.00
_cell.angle_gamma   90.00
#
_symmetry.space_group_name_H-M   'P 1'
#
loop_
_entity.id
_entity.type
_entity.pdbx_description
1 polymer ?
#
loop_
_entity_poly.entity_id
_entity_poly.type
_entity_poly.pdbx_seq_one_letter_code
_entity_poly.pdbx_strand_id
1 'polypeptide(L)'
;LAGIAFSNSGLGLNHGMAHALGARFHIPHGRANGILLPYVMSFNAGCAEQLTSTAKRYARISRLLELESSSVRQSALNLIRTARRYIEKLNMPSTLQAAGVNAAEFEEAVHDMAEAALADRCTATNPRSCTAEEIEQIFRKAYSGKLP
;
A
#
# COMPACT_ATOMS: atom_id res chain seq x y z
N LEU A 1 -19.09 10.67 0.71
CA LEU A 1 -19.23 9.22 0.97
C LEU A 1 -17.92 8.59 1.46
N ALA A 2 -16.78 8.80 0.78
CA ALA A 2 -15.50 8.22 1.19
C ALA A 2 -15.08 8.62 2.62
N GLY A 3 -15.24 9.90 3.01
CA GLY A 3 -14.96 10.36 4.36
C GLY A 3 -15.78 9.64 5.43
N ILE A 4 -17.07 9.43 5.18
CA ILE A 4 -17.94 8.67 6.08
C ILE A 4 -17.47 7.20 6.16
N ALA A 5 -17.09 6.61 5.05
CA ALA A 5 -16.63 5.22 5.01
C ALA A 5 -15.38 5.02 5.88
N PHE A 6 -14.32 5.78 5.68
CA PHE A 6 -13.09 5.60 6.46
C PHE A 6 -13.21 6.06 7.92
N SER A 7 -14.10 7.02 8.23
CA SER A 7 -14.36 7.39 9.62
C SER A 7 -14.96 6.23 10.43
N ASN A 8 -15.68 5.34 9.78
CA ASN A 8 -16.28 4.16 10.42
C ASN A 8 -15.38 2.92 10.39
N SER A 9 -14.60 2.73 9.30
CA SER A 9 -13.79 1.51 9.11
C SER A 9 -12.33 1.65 9.55
N GLY A 10 -11.88 2.87 9.82
CA GLY A 10 -10.47 3.17 9.99
C GLY A 10 -9.72 3.25 8.65
N LEU A 11 -8.43 3.60 8.72
CA LEU A 11 -7.60 3.92 7.54
C LEU A 11 -6.61 2.81 7.17
N GLY A 12 -6.18 1.99 8.15
CA GLY A 12 -5.25 0.88 7.93
C GLY A 12 -3.79 1.27 7.71
N LEU A 13 -2.99 0.25 7.42
CA LEU A 13 -1.54 0.32 7.27
C LEU A 13 -1.08 1.37 6.24
N ASN A 14 -1.84 1.57 5.16
CA ASN A 14 -1.44 2.53 4.12
C ASN A 14 -1.22 3.93 4.68
N HIS A 15 -2.10 4.38 5.57
CA HIS A 15 -1.97 5.68 6.22
C HIS A 15 -0.86 5.70 7.28
N GLY A 16 -0.70 4.64 8.08
CA GLY A 16 0.40 4.54 9.03
C GLY A 16 1.76 4.67 8.33
N MET A 17 1.94 3.96 7.23
CA MET A 17 3.14 4.07 6.40
C MET A 17 3.30 5.46 5.75
N ALA A 18 2.20 6.06 5.27
CA ALA A 18 2.23 7.38 4.65
C ALA A 18 2.61 8.48 5.67
N HIS A 19 2.20 8.35 6.93
CA HIS A 19 2.59 9.28 8.00
C HIS A 19 4.10 9.21 8.26
N ALA A 20 4.66 8.01 8.44
CA ALA A 20 6.10 7.81 8.64
C ALA A 20 6.93 8.33 7.45
N LEU A 21 6.50 8.02 6.23
CA LEU A 21 7.15 8.47 5.00
C LEU A 21 7.10 10.01 4.84
N GLY A 22 5.95 10.61 5.11
CA GLY A 22 5.76 12.05 5.04
C GLY A 22 6.60 12.80 6.08
N ALA A 23 6.69 12.28 7.29
CA ALA A 23 7.51 12.84 8.37
C ALA A 23 9.01 12.80 8.02
N ARG A 24 9.49 11.71 7.41
CA ARG A 24 10.93 11.53 7.12
C ARG A 24 11.39 12.23 5.84
N PHE A 25 10.60 12.16 4.76
CA PHE A 25 11.00 12.62 3.43
C PHE A 25 10.16 13.80 2.91
N HIS A 26 9.31 14.38 3.73
CA HIS A 26 8.45 15.53 3.38
C HIS A 26 7.59 15.31 2.13
N ILE A 27 7.24 14.05 1.84
CA ILE A 27 6.35 13.72 0.72
C ILE A 27 4.92 14.11 1.11
N PRO A 28 4.20 14.90 0.28
CA PRO A 28 2.84 15.29 0.56
C PRO A 28 1.94 14.07 0.82
N HIS A 29 1.09 14.14 1.83
CA HIS A 29 0.28 13.03 2.36
C HIS A 29 -0.47 12.24 1.27
N GLY A 30 -1.17 12.93 0.38
CA GLY A 30 -1.90 12.26 -0.72
C GLY A 30 -0.97 11.52 -1.69
N ARG A 31 0.22 12.07 -1.95
CA ARG A 31 1.24 11.44 -2.79
C ARG A 31 1.82 10.19 -2.12
N ALA A 32 2.16 10.28 -0.83
CA ALA A 32 2.65 9.15 -0.05
C ALA A 32 1.63 7.99 -0.05
N ASN A 33 0.36 8.29 0.23
CA ASN A 33 -0.71 7.30 0.17
C ASN A 33 -0.87 6.68 -1.22
N GLY A 34 -0.81 7.48 -2.28
CA GLY A 34 -0.90 6.99 -3.66
C GLY A 34 0.22 6.02 -4.00
N ILE A 35 1.47 6.39 -3.73
CA ILE A 35 2.64 5.53 -3.99
C ILE A 35 2.53 4.19 -3.26
N LEU A 36 2.16 4.21 -1.98
CA LEU A 36 2.13 3.02 -1.12
C LEU A 36 0.96 2.09 -1.41
N LEU A 37 -0.16 2.62 -1.91
CA LEU A 37 -1.43 1.90 -2.04
C LEU A 37 -1.32 0.54 -2.75
N PRO A 38 -0.70 0.40 -3.94
CA PRO A 38 -0.65 -0.90 -4.61
C PRO A 38 0.12 -1.97 -3.82
N TYR A 39 1.16 -1.55 -3.09
CA TYR A 39 2.01 -2.46 -2.31
C TYR A 39 1.31 -2.94 -1.05
N VAL A 40 0.64 -2.04 -0.33
CA VAL A 40 -0.17 -2.39 0.83
C VAL A 40 -1.38 -3.24 0.43
N MET A 41 -2.03 -2.95 -0.69
CA MET A 41 -3.09 -3.80 -1.24
C MET A 41 -2.57 -5.23 -1.52
N SER A 42 -1.39 -5.34 -2.12
CA SER A 42 -0.75 -6.65 -2.40
C SER A 42 -0.47 -7.43 -1.12
N PHE A 43 0.07 -6.77 -0.10
CA PHE A 43 0.30 -7.34 1.23
C PHE A 43 -1.02 -7.81 1.87
N ASN A 44 -2.01 -6.94 1.96
CA ASN A 44 -3.29 -7.25 2.57
C ASN A 44 -4.02 -8.41 1.88
N ALA A 45 -3.88 -8.56 0.57
CA ALA A 45 -4.46 -9.68 -0.18
C ALA A 45 -3.65 -10.98 -0.07
N GLY A 46 -2.39 -10.93 0.38
CA GLY A 46 -1.49 -12.08 0.40
C GLY A 46 -1.11 -12.56 -1.00
N CYS A 47 -0.99 -11.63 -1.97
CA CYS A 47 -0.77 -12.00 -3.37
C CYS A 47 0.56 -12.70 -3.64
N ALA A 48 1.59 -12.42 -2.84
CA ALA A 48 2.90 -13.06 -2.97
C ALA A 48 3.01 -14.42 -2.25
N GLU A 49 2.08 -14.69 -1.36
CA GLU A 49 2.11 -15.85 -0.45
C GLU A 49 0.78 -16.60 -0.49
N GLN A 50 0.16 -16.74 0.68
CA GLN A 50 -1.16 -17.31 0.84
C GLN A 50 -2.22 -16.23 0.82
N LEU A 51 -3.27 -16.42 -0.01
CA LEU A 51 -4.37 -15.46 -0.11
C LEU A 51 -5.12 -15.31 1.21
N THR A 52 -5.35 -14.08 1.59
CA THR A 52 -6.18 -13.70 2.76
C THR A 52 -7.66 -13.53 2.39
N SER A 53 -8.51 -13.33 3.39
CA SER A 53 -9.92 -12.95 3.16
C SER A 53 -10.06 -11.64 2.38
N THR A 54 -9.09 -10.73 2.49
CA THR A 54 -9.05 -9.45 1.74
C THR A 54 -8.96 -9.68 0.23
N ALA A 55 -8.25 -10.73 -0.23
CA ALA A 55 -8.20 -11.07 -1.66
C ALA A 55 -9.60 -11.33 -2.24
N LYS A 56 -10.48 -12.01 -1.49
CA LYS A 56 -11.88 -12.23 -1.91
C LYS A 56 -12.66 -10.92 -2.02
N ARG A 57 -12.44 -9.98 -1.09
CA ARG A 57 -13.04 -8.64 -1.15
C ARG A 57 -12.55 -7.86 -2.38
N TYR A 58 -11.26 -7.92 -2.68
CA TYR A 58 -10.70 -7.28 -3.88
C TYR A 58 -11.21 -7.91 -5.17
N ALA A 59 -11.36 -9.24 -5.22
CA ALA A 59 -11.97 -9.91 -6.37
C ALA A 59 -13.43 -9.46 -6.58
N ARG A 60 -14.19 -9.24 -5.50
CA ARG A 60 -15.55 -8.69 -5.59
C ARG A 60 -15.56 -7.26 -6.14
N ILE A 61 -14.62 -6.39 -5.71
CA ILE A 61 -14.47 -5.04 -6.27
C ILE A 61 -14.07 -5.11 -7.74
N SER A 62 -13.15 -6.01 -8.11
CA SER A 62 -12.75 -6.24 -9.50
C SER A 62 -13.95 -6.58 -10.40
N ARG A 63 -14.87 -7.43 -9.91
CA ARG A 63 -16.09 -7.75 -10.64
C ARG A 63 -16.96 -6.52 -10.90
N LEU A 64 -17.13 -5.66 -9.88
CA LEU A 64 -17.91 -4.42 -10.01
C LEU A 64 -17.28 -3.43 -11.02
N LEU A 65 -15.95 -3.53 -11.22
CA LEU A 65 -15.19 -2.68 -12.14
C LEU A 65 -14.89 -3.37 -13.46
N GLU A 66 -15.49 -4.53 -13.76
CA GLU A 66 -15.27 -5.33 -14.97
C GLU A 66 -13.79 -5.71 -15.18
N LEU A 67 -13.06 -5.92 -14.09
CA LEU A 67 -11.65 -6.30 -14.06
C LEU A 67 -11.43 -7.76 -13.63
N GLU A 68 -12.51 -8.53 -13.47
CA GLU A 68 -12.45 -9.89 -12.94
C GLU A 68 -11.70 -10.86 -13.88
N SER A 69 -11.24 -11.94 -13.30
CA SER A 69 -10.57 -13.03 -13.99
C SER A 69 -11.03 -14.38 -13.43
N SER A 70 -10.54 -15.46 -14.00
CA SER A 70 -10.91 -16.85 -13.63
C SER A 70 -10.53 -17.24 -12.18
N SER A 71 -9.63 -16.49 -11.55
CA SER A 71 -9.20 -16.76 -10.17
C SER A 71 -9.28 -15.53 -9.26
N VAL A 72 -9.50 -15.77 -7.97
CA VAL A 72 -9.49 -14.73 -6.92
C VAL A 72 -8.15 -13.99 -6.91
N ARG A 73 -7.03 -14.72 -7.02
CA ARG A 73 -5.69 -14.13 -7.07
C ARG A 73 -5.55 -13.16 -8.25
N GLN A 74 -5.89 -13.61 -9.44
CA GLN A 74 -5.76 -12.79 -10.64
C GLN A 74 -6.69 -11.59 -10.62
N SER A 75 -7.92 -11.74 -10.13
CA SER A 75 -8.86 -10.62 -9.96
C SER A 75 -8.34 -9.59 -8.97
N ALA A 76 -7.77 -10.03 -7.83
CA ALA A 76 -7.13 -9.12 -6.87
C ALA A 76 -5.92 -8.40 -7.48
N LEU A 77 -5.07 -9.11 -8.22
CA LEU A 77 -3.93 -8.50 -8.94
C LEU A 77 -4.37 -7.49 -9.99
N ASN A 78 -5.45 -7.76 -10.72
CA ASN A 78 -5.99 -6.81 -11.71
C ASN A 78 -6.44 -5.51 -11.03
N LEU A 79 -7.07 -5.58 -9.86
CA LEU A 79 -7.43 -4.38 -9.09
C LEU A 79 -6.19 -3.59 -8.65
N ILE A 80 -5.18 -4.28 -8.10
CA ILE A 80 -3.92 -3.68 -7.64
C ILE A 80 -3.18 -2.99 -8.79
N ARG A 81 -3.07 -3.67 -9.94
CA ARG A 81 -2.45 -3.10 -11.14
C ARG A 81 -3.23 -1.92 -11.70
N THR A 82 -4.55 -1.94 -11.56
CA THR A 82 -5.41 -0.83 -11.98
C THR A 82 -5.19 0.39 -11.07
N ALA A 83 -5.09 0.21 -9.75
CA ALA A 83 -4.73 1.29 -8.84
C ALA A 83 -3.38 1.92 -9.23
N ARG A 84 -2.35 1.12 -9.50
CA ARG A 84 -1.04 1.60 -9.97
C ARG A 84 -1.15 2.38 -11.30
N ARG A 85 -1.89 1.85 -12.28
CA ARG A 85 -2.10 2.54 -13.56
C ARG A 85 -2.79 3.90 -13.41
N TYR A 86 -3.70 4.06 -12.46
CA TYR A 86 -4.30 5.38 -12.18
C TYR A 86 -3.27 6.36 -11.64
N ILE A 87 -2.39 5.94 -10.72
CA ILE A 87 -1.31 6.77 -10.20
C ILE A 87 -0.41 7.26 -11.35
N GLU A 88 -0.01 6.36 -12.24
CA GLU A 88 0.81 6.67 -13.41
C GLU A 88 0.09 7.61 -14.41
N LYS A 89 -1.20 7.38 -14.68
CA LYS A 89 -2.03 8.26 -15.54
C LYS A 89 -2.20 9.68 -15.00
N LEU A 90 -2.12 9.84 -13.67
CA LEU A 90 -2.17 11.15 -13.01
C LEU A 90 -0.79 11.83 -12.94
N ASN A 91 0.22 11.29 -13.65
CA ASN A 91 1.60 11.75 -13.62
C ASN A 91 2.19 11.81 -12.20
N MET A 92 1.74 10.91 -11.33
CA MET A 92 2.31 10.76 -10.00
C MET A 92 3.43 9.70 -10.03
N PRO A 93 4.48 9.84 -9.20
CA PRO A 93 5.48 8.80 -9.07
C PRO A 93 4.85 7.52 -8.53
N SER A 94 5.17 6.37 -9.13
CA SER A 94 4.67 5.04 -8.70
C SER A 94 5.63 4.30 -7.78
N THR A 95 6.79 4.93 -7.46
CA THR A 95 7.82 4.40 -6.54
C THR A 95 8.39 5.52 -5.69
N LEU A 96 9.01 5.16 -4.55
CA LEU A 96 9.71 6.13 -3.71
C LEU A 96 10.97 6.66 -4.41
N GLN A 97 11.66 5.82 -5.17
CA GLN A 97 12.80 6.24 -6.00
C GLN A 97 12.38 7.30 -7.03
N ALA A 98 11.27 7.08 -7.74
CA ALA A 98 10.74 8.05 -8.70
C ALA A 98 10.22 9.34 -8.02
N ALA A 99 9.86 9.27 -6.74
CA ALA A 99 9.49 10.43 -5.93
C ALA A 99 10.71 11.23 -5.44
N GLY A 100 11.92 10.82 -5.76
CA GLY A 100 13.17 11.50 -5.41
C GLY A 100 13.78 11.11 -4.07
N VAL A 101 13.33 10.00 -3.47
CA VAL A 101 13.91 9.50 -2.21
C VAL A 101 15.31 8.93 -2.48
N ASN A 102 16.32 9.48 -1.81
CA ASN A 102 17.70 9.02 -1.93
C ASN A 102 17.88 7.61 -1.35
N ALA A 103 18.67 6.76 -2.02
CA ALA A 103 18.84 5.37 -1.62
C ALA A 103 19.54 5.21 -0.26
N ALA A 104 20.60 5.97 0.01
CA ALA A 104 21.33 5.88 1.28
C ALA A 104 20.47 6.36 2.44
N GLU A 105 19.79 7.51 2.30
CA GLU A 105 18.88 8.04 3.31
C GLU A 105 17.69 7.11 3.55
N PHE A 106 17.22 6.41 2.52
CA PHE A 106 16.15 5.42 2.65
C PHE A 106 16.62 4.21 3.46
N GLU A 107 17.80 3.67 3.16
CA GLU A 107 18.35 2.51 3.90
C GLU A 107 18.59 2.83 5.38
N GLU A 108 19.03 4.04 5.70
CA GLU A 108 19.20 4.50 7.09
C GLU A 108 17.87 4.66 7.84
N ALA A 109 16.79 5.02 7.15
CA ALA A 109 15.52 5.39 7.76
C ALA A 109 14.46 4.28 7.72
N VAL A 110 14.59 3.28 6.85
CA VAL A 110 13.50 2.35 6.56
C VAL A 110 13.05 1.54 7.78
N HIS A 111 13.97 1.16 8.64
CA HIS A 111 13.66 0.44 9.88
C HIS A 111 12.83 1.30 10.84
N ASP A 112 13.29 2.52 11.14
CA ASP A 112 12.59 3.45 12.03
C ASP A 112 11.22 3.86 11.48
N MET A 113 11.12 4.02 10.16
CA MET A 113 9.82 4.26 9.51
C MET A 113 8.87 3.08 9.67
N ALA A 114 9.36 1.85 9.61
CA ALA A 114 8.54 0.66 9.79
C ALA A 114 8.00 0.54 11.22
N GLU A 115 8.84 0.80 12.22
CA GLU A 115 8.44 0.86 13.63
C GLU A 115 7.40 1.97 13.88
N ALA A 116 7.65 3.17 13.35
CA ALA A 116 6.71 4.28 13.46
C ALA A 116 5.35 3.96 12.80
N ALA A 117 5.37 3.33 11.62
CA ALA A 117 4.15 2.92 10.93
C ALA A 117 3.39 1.81 11.69
N LEU A 118 4.12 0.87 12.34
CA LEU A 118 3.51 -0.16 13.17
C LEU A 118 2.80 0.44 14.39
N ALA A 119 3.43 1.43 15.02
CA ALA A 119 2.88 2.12 16.19
C ALA A 119 1.76 3.12 15.86
N ASP A 120 1.55 3.44 14.59
CA ASP A 120 0.52 4.40 14.17
C ASP A 120 -0.89 3.85 14.41
N ARG A 121 -1.77 4.71 14.97
CA ARG A 121 -3.17 4.35 15.28
C ARG A 121 -3.95 3.84 14.08
N CYS A 122 -3.64 4.33 12.87
CA CYS A 122 -4.31 3.88 11.66
C CYS A 122 -4.00 2.42 11.34
N THR A 123 -2.80 1.95 11.64
CA THR A 123 -2.37 0.58 11.40
C THR A 123 -3.18 -0.45 12.18
N ALA A 124 -3.66 -0.10 13.37
CA ALA A 124 -4.50 -0.98 14.20
C ALA A 124 -5.79 -1.47 13.51
N THR A 125 -6.28 -0.74 12.51
CA THR A 125 -7.49 -1.11 11.76
C THR A 125 -7.20 -1.81 10.43
N ASN A 126 -5.92 -2.19 10.19
CA ASN A 126 -5.56 -2.90 8.96
C ASN A 126 -6.18 -4.31 8.93
N PRO A 127 -6.71 -4.78 7.78
CA PRO A 127 -7.38 -6.09 7.70
C PRO A 127 -6.45 -7.30 7.84
N ARG A 128 -5.14 -7.11 7.73
CA ARG A 128 -4.10 -8.11 7.99
C ARG A 128 -3.17 -7.56 9.06
N SER A 129 -2.91 -8.33 10.12
CA SER A 129 -1.86 -8.01 11.09
C SER A 129 -0.50 -7.98 10.38
N CYS A 130 0.41 -7.17 10.90
CA CYS A 130 1.75 -7.01 10.34
C CYS A 130 2.78 -6.83 11.45
N THR A 131 4.04 -7.15 11.13
CA THR A 131 5.21 -6.85 11.94
C THR A 131 6.00 -5.69 11.33
N ALA A 132 6.95 -5.13 12.09
CA ALA A 132 7.83 -4.08 11.57
C ALA A 132 8.64 -4.57 10.36
N GLU A 133 9.12 -5.81 10.39
CA GLU A 133 9.88 -6.42 9.30
C GLU A 133 9.02 -6.56 8.02
N GLU A 134 7.76 -6.95 8.15
CA GLU A 134 6.84 -7.00 7.00
C GLU A 134 6.58 -5.60 6.42
N ILE A 135 6.42 -4.58 7.27
CA ILE A 135 6.25 -3.18 6.86
C ILE A 135 7.52 -2.68 6.15
N GLU A 136 8.69 -2.99 6.68
CA GLU A 136 9.98 -2.67 6.05
C GLU A 136 10.05 -3.28 4.64
N GLN A 137 9.65 -4.54 4.48
CA GLN A 137 9.60 -5.19 3.16
C GLN A 137 8.62 -4.51 2.19
N ILE A 138 7.51 -4.00 2.69
CA ILE A 138 6.57 -3.23 1.86
C ILE A 138 7.21 -1.91 1.41
N PHE A 139 7.91 -1.18 2.31
CA PHE A 139 8.65 0.03 1.94
C PHE A 139 9.72 -0.25 0.88
N ARG A 140 10.49 -1.33 1.01
CA ARG A 140 11.50 -1.75 0.04
C ARG A 140 10.90 -2.08 -1.34
N LYS A 141 9.75 -2.74 -1.37
CA LYS A 141 8.99 -2.99 -2.60
C LYS A 141 8.49 -1.68 -3.22
N ALA A 142 7.98 -0.76 -2.40
CA ALA A 142 7.53 0.56 -2.86
C ALA A 142 8.70 1.42 -3.36
N TYR A 143 9.90 1.27 -2.79
CA TYR A 143 11.10 1.95 -3.26
C TYR A 143 11.48 1.46 -4.67
N SER A 144 11.58 0.16 -4.88
CA SER A 144 12.06 -0.46 -6.12
C SER A 144 10.98 -0.68 -7.20
N GLY A 145 9.71 -0.54 -6.86
CA GLY A 145 8.60 -0.77 -7.80
C GLY A 145 8.18 -2.23 -7.97
N LYS A 146 8.65 -3.16 -7.14
CA LYS A 146 8.36 -4.60 -7.27
C LYS A 146 6.95 -4.92 -6.75
N LEU A 147 6.05 -5.23 -7.68
CA LEU A 147 4.72 -5.84 -7.41
C LEU A 147 4.69 -7.28 -7.91
N PRO A 148 3.87 -8.17 -7.30
CA PRO A 148 3.66 -9.53 -7.79
C PRO A 148 3.06 -9.58 -9.18
#